data_1312b4c749c71e3afe1c10908e2955c1
#
_entry.id   1312b4c749c71e3afe1c10908e2955c1
#
_cell.length_a   1.000
_cell.length_b   1.000
_cell.length_c   1.000
_cell.angle_alpha   90.00
_cell.angle_beta   90.00
_cell.angle_gamma   90.00
#
_symmetry.space_group_name_H-M   'P 1'
#
loop_
_entity.id
_entity.type
_entity.pdbx_description
1 polymer ?
#
loop_
_entity_poly.entity_id
_entity_poly.type
_entity_poly.pdbx_seq_one_letter_code
_entity_poly.pdbx_strand_id
1 'polypeptide(L)'
;MFGIKSRIRKYRDIIKFKLKNKSVAVGKNIILRNPQYISCGKDVVIGDESKLLCWDSYGEEQYSNLPEIQIGDNFHATRNFTVQCAQKVVIGRDVLVASNVFIIDYNHGLNPLTMSYLENPLIRGGVFVDDGVWIGNNVIVLPNVHIGKKSIIGAGSVVTKDIPEYCIAVGNPAKVVKKFDIKEKKWKQVL
;
A
#
# COMPACT_ATOMS: atom_id res chain seq x y z
N MET A 1 2.23 -3.21 -32.44
CA MET A 1 2.62 -4.53 -31.89
C MET A 1 2.72 -4.57 -30.34
N PHE A 2 2.94 -3.44 -29.66
CA PHE A 2 3.01 -3.37 -28.18
C PHE A 2 1.67 -3.67 -27.46
N GLY A 3 0.53 -3.35 -28.06
CA GLY A 3 -0.78 -3.45 -27.37
C GLY A 3 -1.27 -4.88 -27.10
N ILE A 4 -1.04 -5.85 -28.00
CA ILE A 4 -1.57 -7.21 -27.84
C ILE A 4 -0.80 -7.99 -26.77
N LYS A 5 0.54 -7.91 -26.78
CA LYS A 5 1.38 -8.58 -25.77
C LYS A 5 1.10 -8.06 -24.35
N SER A 6 0.85 -6.76 -24.19
CA SER A 6 0.53 -6.16 -22.89
C SER A 6 -0.86 -6.59 -22.38
N ARG A 7 -1.87 -6.71 -23.27
CA ARG A 7 -3.21 -7.23 -22.93
C ARG A 7 -3.13 -8.69 -22.48
N ILE A 8 -2.43 -9.55 -23.21
CA ILE A 8 -2.26 -10.98 -22.87
C ILE A 8 -1.59 -11.10 -21.48
N ARG A 9 -0.53 -10.32 -21.22
CA ARG A 9 0.15 -10.30 -19.92
C ARG A 9 -0.81 -9.90 -18.81
N LYS A 10 -1.59 -8.84 -18.99
CA LYS A 10 -2.58 -8.37 -18.02
C LYS A 10 -3.58 -9.46 -17.64
N TYR A 11 -4.18 -10.14 -18.63
CA TYR A 11 -5.14 -11.23 -18.39
C TYR A 11 -4.49 -12.41 -17.66
N ARG A 12 -3.30 -12.81 -18.09
CA ARG A 12 -2.53 -13.88 -17.42
C ARG A 12 -2.25 -13.56 -15.95
N ASP A 13 -1.86 -12.33 -15.65
CA ASP A 13 -1.52 -11.91 -14.29
C ASP A 13 -2.77 -11.84 -13.39
N ILE A 14 -3.92 -11.42 -13.92
CA ILE A 14 -5.21 -11.47 -13.22
C ILE A 14 -5.63 -12.93 -12.93
N ILE A 15 -5.48 -13.84 -13.90
CA ILE A 15 -5.79 -15.26 -13.69
C ILE A 15 -4.91 -15.86 -12.61
N LYS A 16 -3.60 -15.65 -12.67
CA LYS A 16 -2.65 -16.11 -11.64
C LYS A 16 -3.03 -15.59 -10.26
N PHE A 17 -3.35 -14.31 -10.16
CA PHE A 17 -3.79 -13.69 -8.91
C PHE A 17 -5.06 -14.34 -8.35
N LYS A 18 -6.11 -14.50 -9.18
CA LYS A 18 -7.37 -15.11 -8.76
C LYS A 18 -7.26 -16.59 -8.39
N LEU A 19 -6.39 -17.35 -9.04
CA LEU A 19 -6.14 -18.74 -8.68
C LEU A 19 -5.54 -18.89 -7.27
N LYS A 20 -4.68 -17.95 -6.87
CA LYS A 20 -4.07 -17.90 -5.53
C LYS A 20 -5.02 -17.29 -4.49
N ASN A 21 -5.82 -16.30 -4.86
CA ASN A 21 -6.65 -15.48 -3.98
C ASN A 21 -8.15 -15.63 -4.35
N LYS A 22 -8.73 -16.80 -4.07
CA LYS A 22 -10.06 -17.21 -4.58
C LYS A 22 -11.23 -16.37 -4.09
N SER A 23 -11.14 -15.77 -2.89
CA SER A 23 -12.21 -14.97 -2.27
C SER A 23 -12.07 -13.46 -2.50
N VAL A 24 -11.17 -13.05 -3.43
CA VAL A 24 -10.94 -11.62 -3.70
C VAL A 24 -11.87 -11.13 -4.81
N ALA A 25 -12.68 -10.11 -4.49
CA ALA A 25 -13.40 -9.33 -5.48
C ALA A 25 -12.50 -8.24 -6.06
N VAL A 26 -12.33 -8.22 -7.38
CA VAL A 26 -11.55 -7.19 -8.07
C VAL A 26 -12.41 -6.41 -9.04
N GLY A 27 -12.25 -5.09 -9.04
CA GLY A 27 -12.92 -4.16 -9.92
C GLY A 27 -12.39 -4.19 -11.36
N LYS A 28 -12.81 -3.21 -12.14
CA LYS A 28 -12.38 -3.03 -13.54
C LYS A 28 -10.98 -2.40 -13.62
N ASN A 29 -10.29 -2.65 -14.73
CA ASN A 29 -9.00 -2.01 -15.05
C ASN A 29 -7.87 -2.19 -14.02
N ILE A 30 -7.90 -3.28 -13.25
CA ILE A 30 -6.83 -3.62 -12.32
C ILE A 30 -5.53 -3.88 -13.07
N ILE A 31 -4.41 -3.42 -12.50
CA ILE A 31 -3.06 -3.68 -12.99
C ILE A 31 -2.30 -4.44 -11.91
N LEU A 32 -1.78 -5.61 -12.27
CA LEU A 32 -0.94 -6.44 -11.43
C LEU A 32 0.44 -6.58 -12.04
N ARG A 33 1.49 -6.51 -11.21
CA ARG A 33 2.85 -6.89 -11.58
C ARG A 33 3.36 -7.91 -10.58
N ASN A 34 3.86 -9.05 -11.09
CA ASN A 34 4.39 -10.14 -10.28
C ASN A 34 3.40 -10.62 -9.19
N PRO A 35 2.17 -11.02 -9.59
CA PRO A 35 1.09 -11.37 -8.66
C PRO A 35 1.39 -12.59 -7.77
N GLN A 36 2.44 -13.37 -8.07
CA GLN A 36 2.92 -14.46 -7.21
C GLN A 36 3.36 -13.95 -5.82
N TYR A 37 3.76 -12.71 -5.71
CA TYR A 37 4.18 -12.05 -4.46
C TYR A 37 3.05 -11.35 -3.70
N ILE A 38 1.81 -11.51 -4.16
CA ILE A 38 0.63 -10.91 -3.53
C ILE A 38 -0.20 -12.00 -2.90
N SER A 39 -0.53 -11.85 -1.62
CA SER A 39 -1.43 -12.72 -0.87
C SER A 39 -2.54 -11.91 -0.22
N CYS A 40 -3.75 -12.45 -0.30
CA CYS A 40 -4.94 -11.83 0.29
C CYS A 40 -5.67 -12.85 1.16
N GLY A 41 -6.26 -12.36 2.24
CA GLY A 41 -7.17 -13.10 3.10
C GLY A 41 -8.55 -13.30 2.47
N LYS A 42 -9.54 -13.51 3.34
CA LYS A 42 -10.94 -13.69 2.95
C LYS A 42 -11.65 -12.34 2.85
N ASP A 43 -12.70 -12.29 2.01
CA ASP A 43 -13.61 -11.14 1.89
C ASP A 43 -12.88 -9.81 1.57
N VAL A 44 -11.89 -9.90 0.69
CA VAL A 44 -11.10 -8.76 0.22
C VAL A 44 -11.74 -8.15 -1.03
N VAL A 45 -11.92 -6.83 -1.01
CA VAL A 45 -12.41 -6.04 -2.16
C VAL A 45 -11.35 -5.05 -2.61
N ILE A 46 -10.93 -5.15 -3.88
CA ILE A 46 -10.01 -4.21 -4.52
C ILE A 46 -10.76 -3.51 -5.65
N GLY A 47 -11.11 -2.25 -5.44
CA GLY A 47 -11.95 -1.47 -6.35
C GLY A 47 -11.30 -1.14 -7.68
N ASP A 48 -12.06 -0.50 -8.55
CA ASP A 48 -11.68 -0.17 -9.94
C ASP A 48 -10.35 0.59 -10.02
N GLU A 49 -9.62 0.38 -11.13
CA GLU A 49 -8.41 1.13 -11.50
C GLU A 49 -7.23 0.96 -10.52
N SER A 50 -7.33 0.01 -9.58
CA SER A 50 -6.27 -0.23 -8.59
C SER A 50 -5.06 -0.94 -9.19
N LYS A 51 -3.90 -0.75 -8.53
CA LYS A 51 -2.61 -1.29 -9.00
C LYS A 51 -1.87 -1.93 -7.83
N LEU A 52 -1.49 -3.20 -7.97
CA LEU A 52 -0.63 -3.88 -7.02
C LEU A 52 0.64 -4.32 -7.76
N LEU A 53 1.74 -3.66 -7.49
CA LEU A 53 2.96 -3.74 -8.28
C LEU A 53 4.12 -4.19 -7.39
N CYS A 54 4.58 -5.44 -7.58
CA CYS A 54 5.76 -5.98 -6.92
C CYS A 54 6.98 -5.89 -7.86
N TRP A 55 8.08 -5.32 -7.35
CA TRP A 55 9.35 -5.14 -8.04
C TRP A 55 10.37 -6.10 -7.43
N ASP A 56 10.74 -7.14 -8.15
CA ASP A 56 11.72 -8.15 -7.75
C ASP A 56 13.14 -7.85 -8.24
N SER A 57 13.29 -6.75 -8.97
CA SER A 57 14.56 -6.26 -9.49
C SER A 57 14.50 -4.77 -9.78
N TYR A 58 15.65 -4.12 -9.84
CA TYR A 58 15.82 -2.76 -10.33
C TYR A 58 17.15 -2.60 -11.07
N GLY A 59 17.12 -2.08 -12.31
CA GLY A 59 18.28 -2.10 -13.19
C GLY A 59 18.76 -3.54 -13.42
N GLU A 60 20.02 -3.78 -13.15
CA GLU A 60 20.64 -5.12 -13.23
C GLU A 60 20.57 -5.89 -11.91
N GLU A 61 20.18 -5.23 -10.81
CA GLU A 61 20.10 -5.84 -9.49
C GLU A 61 18.86 -6.73 -9.38
N GLN A 62 19.05 -8.02 -9.10
CA GLN A 62 18.00 -8.96 -8.69
C GLN A 62 17.95 -9.00 -7.16
N TYR A 63 16.77 -8.86 -6.59
CA TYR A 63 16.64 -8.85 -5.14
C TYR A 63 16.70 -10.25 -4.56
N SER A 64 17.60 -10.47 -3.60
CA SER A 64 17.65 -11.72 -2.81
C SER A 64 16.42 -11.87 -1.92
N ASN A 65 15.95 -10.75 -1.32
CA ASN A 65 14.70 -10.68 -0.58
C ASN A 65 13.59 -10.24 -1.51
N LEU A 66 12.75 -11.17 -1.94
CA LEU A 66 11.66 -10.91 -2.87
C LEU A 66 10.59 -10.03 -2.24
N PRO A 67 9.91 -9.18 -3.04
CA PRO A 67 8.86 -8.31 -2.55
C PRO A 67 7.66 -9.13 -2.05
N GLU A 68 6.91 -8.57 -1.10
CA GLU A 68 5.72 -9.20 -0.59
C GLU A 68 4.63 -8.17 -0.29
N ILE A 69 3.43 -8.37 -0.87
CA ILE A 69 2.21 -7.66 -0.49
C ILE A 69 1.30 -8.67 0.21
N GLN A 70 0.98 -8.40 1.48
CA GLN A 70 0.00 -9.16 2.27
C GLN A 70 -1.20 -8.27 2.59
N ILE A 71 -2.41 -8.74 2.32
CA ILE A 71 -3.66 -8.05 2.64
C ILE A 71 -4.50 -9.00 3.49
N GLY A 72 -4.88 -8.54 4.69
CA GLY A 72 -5.68 -9.31 5.65
C GLY A 72 -7.14 -9.47 5.24
N ASP A 73 -7.88 -10.20 6.08
CA ASP A 73 -9.31 -10.46 5.88
C ASP A 73 -10.15 -9.18 5.94
N ASN A 74 -11.29 -9.17 5.25
CA ASN A 74 -12.27 -8.09 5.27
C ASN A 74 -11.69 -6.71 4.91
N PHE A 75 -10.70 -6.71 4.02
CA PHE A 75 -10.11 -5.48 3.49
C PHE A 75 -11.00 -4.88 2.39
N HIS A 76 -11.18 -3.57 2.42
CA HIS A 76 -11.96 -2.87 1.39
C HIS A 76 -11.22 -1.63 0.87
N ALA A 77 -10.86 -1.63 -0.41
CA ALA A 77 -10.41 -0.44 -1.13
C ALA A 77 -11.43 -0.01 -2.18
N THR A 78 -11.76 1.29 -2.26
CA THR A 78 -12.82 1.78 -3.14
C THR A 78 -12.38 1.84 -4.61
N ARG A 79 -11.50 2.76 -5.02
CA ARG A 79 -10.96 2.85 -6.38
C ARG A 79 -9.57 3.48 -6.40
N ASN A 80 -8.82 3.20 -7.46
CA ASN A 80 -7.49 3.76 -7.70
C ASN A 80 -6.55 3.61 -6.48
N PHE A 81 -6.65 2.46 -5.82
CA PHE A 81 -5.74 2.06 -4.75
C PHE A 81 -4.46 1.53 -5.38
N THR A 82 -3.33 2.14 -5.08
CA THR A 82 -2.04 1.76 -5.66
C THR A 82 -1.06 1.36 -4.57
N VAL A 83 -0.49 0.16 -4.70
CA VAL A 83 0.64 -0.31 -3.90
C VAL A 83 1.83 -0.54 -4.81
N GLN A 84 2.97 0.09 -4.50
CA GLN A 84 4.26 -0.20 -5.11
C GLN A 84 5.18 -0.80 -4.05
N CYS A 85 5.58 -2.04 -4.26
CA CYS A 85 6.31 -2.84 -3.29
C CYS A 85 7.59 -3.40 -3.89
N ALA A 86 8.74 -3.11 -3.26
CA ALA A 86 10.04 -3.67 -3.59
C ALA A 86 10.64 -4.46 -2.42
N GLN A 87 10.03 -4.40 -1.24
CA GLN A 87 10.41 -5.16 -0.07
C GLN A 87 9.20 -5.81 0.61
N LYS A 88 8.38 -5.02 1.34
CA LYS A 88 7.25 -5.58 2.09
C LYS A 88 6.18 -4.56 2.39
N VAL A 89 4.93 -4.86 2.00
CA VAL A 89 3.74 -4.10 2.41
C VAL A 89 2.76 -5.06 3.07
N VAL A 90 2.47 -4.83 4.34
CA VAL A 90 1.51 -5.64 5.12
C VAL A 90 0.33 -4.77 5.52
N ILE A 91 -0.86 -5.20 5.15
CA ILE A 91 -2.13 -4.55 5.51
C ILE A 91 -2.95 -5.55 6.32
N GLY A 92 -3.34 -5.16 7.51
CA GLY A 92 -4.08 -5.97 8.45
C GLY A 92 -5.53 -6.26 8.04
N ARG A 93 -6.30 -6.81 8.98
CA ARG A 93 -7.71 -7.14 8.79
C ARG A 93 -8.61 -5.92 9.02
N ASP A 94 -9.81 -5.94 8.45
CA ASP A 94 -10.82 -4.88 8.65
C ASP A 94 -10.33 -3.48 8.27
N VAL A 95 -9.39 -3.37 7.34
CA VAL A 95 -8.84 -2.09 6.88
C VAL A 95 -9.73 -1.50 5.79
N LEU A 96 -10.11 -0.23 5.96
CA LEU A 96 -10.88 0.54 4.98
C LEU A 96 -9.98 1.55 4.29
N VAL A 97 -9.93 1.50 2.96
CA VAL A 97 -9.14 2.41 2.12
C VAL A 97 -10.07 3.16 1.17
N ALA A 98 -10.08 4.46 1.26
CA ALA A 98 -10.84 5.32 0.36
C ALA A 98 -10.14 5.45 -1.02
N SER A 99 -10.63 6.34 -1.88
CA SER A 99 -10.15 6.47 -3.26
C SER A 99 -8.80 7.18 -3.35
N ASN A 100 -8.02 6.83 -4.38
CA ASN A 100 -6.76 7.48 -4.75
C ASN A 100 -5.68 7.37 -3.66
N VAL A 101 -5.63 6.27 -2.93
CA VAL A 101 -4.59 6.02 -1.93
C VAL A 101 -3.37 5.41 -2.60
N PHE A 102 -2.19 5.91 -2.25
CA PHE A 102 -0.91 5.45 -2.74
C PHE A 102 -0.01 4.99 -1.58
N ILE A 103 0.43 3.74 -1.62
CA ILE A 103 1.38 3.16 -0.67
C ILE A 103 2.64 2.76 -1.44
N ILE A 104 3.80 3.17 -0.96
CA ILE A 104 5.10 2.81 -1.54
C ILE A 104 6.10 2.46 -0.44
N ASP A 105 6.87 1.39 -0.65
CA ASP A 105 7.86 0.91 0.31
C ASP A 105 9.31 1.14 -0.12
N TYR A 106 9.55 2.00 -1.10
CA TYR A 106 10.89 2.32 -1.58
C TYR A 106 11.01 3.75 -2.12
N ASN A 107 12.23 4.24 -2.20
CA ASN A 107 12.62 5.45 -2.94
C ASN A 107 13.85 5.15 -3.80
N HIS A 108 14.14 6.00 -4.79
CA HIS A 108 15.44 6.00 -5.43
C HIS A 108 16.53 6.43 -4.46
N GLY A 109 17.74 5.91 -4.61
CA GLY A 109 18.91 6.35 -3.86
C GLY A 109 19.18 7.84 -4.08
N LEU A 110 19.79 8.48 -3.09
CA LEU A 110 19.92 9.94 -3.03
C LEU A 110 21.34 10.45 -3.36
N ASN A 111 22.19 9.64 -4.01
CA ASN A 111 23.52 10.09 -4.39
C ASN A 111 23.43 11.11 -5.54
N PRO A 112 23.76 12.40 -5.31
CA PRO A 112 23.64 13.44 -6.34
C PRO A 112 24.80 13.43 -7.34
N LEU A 113 25.81 12.59 -7.14
CA LEU A 113 27.00 12.51 -7.98
C LEU A 113 26.81 11.56 -9.18
N THR A 114 25.72 10.79 -9.23
CA THR A 114 25.34 9.99 -10.39
C THR A 114 24.77 10.90 -11.49
N MET A 115 24.89 10.49 -12.76
CA MET A 115 24.31 11.26 -13.88
C MET A 115 22.78 11.32 -13.82
N SER A 116 22.15 10.27 -13.28
CA SER A 116 20.70 10.19 -13.11
C SER A 116 20.35 9.48 -11.79
N TYR A 117 19.32 9.96 -11.10
CA TYR A 117 18.79 9.24 -9.93
C TYR A 117 18.27 7.83 -10.26
N LEU A 118 18.00 7.53 -11.55
CA LEU A 118 17.67 6.18 -12.02
C LEU A 118 18.83 5.18 -11.88
N GLU A 119 20.07 5.65 -11.81
CA GLU A 119 21.26 4.80 -11.64
C GLU A 119 21.48 4.40 -10.17
N ASN A 120 20.86 5.12 -9.24
CA ASN A 120 20.98 4.79 -7.83
C ASN A 120 20.16 3.54 -7.50
N PRO A 121 20.67 2.64 -6.65
CA PRO A 121 19.87 1.52 -6.15
C PRO A 121 18.65 2.01 -5.38
N LEU A 122 17.59 1.19 -5.31
CA LEU A 122 16.43 1.55 -4.50
C LEU A 122 16.74 1.44 -3.00
N ILE A 123 16.34 2.46 -2.24
CA ILE A 123 16.30 2.42 -0.78
C ILE A 123 14.93 1.83 -0.41
N ARG A 124 14.93 0.58 0.06
CA ARG A 124 13.72 -0.19 0.35
C ARG A 124 13.44 -0.20 1.85
N GLY A 125 12.15 -0.10 2.24
CA GLY A 125 11.76 -0.16 3.63
C GLY A 125 10.29 -0.49 3.78
N GLY A 126 9.94 -1.44 4.66
CA GLY A 126 8.59 -1.97 4.80
C GLY A 126 7.53 -0.93 5.18
N VAL A 127 6.29 -1.16 4.74
CA VAL A 127 5.11 -0.41 5.21
C VAL A 127 4.16 -1.39 5.89
N PHE A 128 3.70 -1.01 7.09
CA PHE A 128 2.81 -1.82 7.90
C PHE A 128 1.56 -1.02 8.27
N VAL A 129 0.40 -1.60 7.98
CA VAL A 129 -0.90 -1.02 8.35
C VAL A 129 -1.62 -2.06 9.20
N ASP A 130 -1.86 -1.75 10.45
CA ASP A 130 -2.48 -2.67 11.40
C ASP A 130 -3.99 -2.83 11.19
N ASP A 131 -4.59 -3.73 11.96
CA ASP A 131 -6.02 -4.07 11.88
C ASP A 131 -6.93 -2.85 12.14
N GLY A 132 -7.98 -2.75 11.34
CA GLY A 132 -9.06 -1.79 11.51
C GLY A 132 -8.68 -0.33 11.26
N VAL A 133 -7.58 -0.08 10.56
CA VAL A 133 -7.19 1.26 10.12
C VAL A 133 -8.14 1.78 9.04
N TRP A 134 -8.45 3.07 9.10
CA TRP A 134 -9.16 3.77 8.05
C TRP A 134 -8.26 4.80 7.37
N ILE A 135 -8.05 4.66 6.06
CA ILE A 135 -7.25 5.58 5.23
C ILE A 135 -8.20 6.39 4.34
N GLY A 136 -8.19 7.70 4.50
CA GLY A 136 -9.01 8.65 3.75
C GLY A 136 -8.59 8.82 2.29
N ASN A 137 -9.37 9.59 1.53
CA ASN A 137 -9.09 9.85 0.11
C ASN A 137 -7.75 10.59 -0.10
N ASN A 138 -7.06 10.28 -1.21
CA ASN A 138 -5.85 10.98 -1.66
C ASN A 138 -4.70 10.93 -0.63
N VAL A 139 -4.63 9.88 0.19
CA VAL A 139 -3.54 9.67 1.15
C VAL A 139 -2.34 9.03 0.45
N ILE A 140 -1.14 9.48 0.84
CA ILE A 140 0.13 8.88 0.45
C ILE A 140 0.80 8.32 1.70
N VAL A 141 1.23 7.05 1.65
CA VAL A 141 2.02 6.40 2.71
C VAL A 141 3.41 6.10 2.16
N LEU A 142 4.43 6.65 2.81
CA LEU A 142 5.83 6.57 2.40
C LEU A 142 6.56 5.36 3.03
N PRO A 143 7.76 5.01 2.55
CA PRO A 143 8.55 3.90 3.06
C PRO A 143 8.86 4.02 4.56
N ASN A 144 9.04 2.87 5.22
CA ASN A 144 9.35 2.75 6.65
C ASN A 144 8.26 3.31 7.58
N VAL A 145 6.99 3.29 7.16
CA VAL A 145 5.86 3.75 7.98
C VAL A 145 5.10 2.57 8.57
N HIS A 146 4.77 2.66 9.85
CA HIS A 146 3.83 1.81 10.55
C HIS A 146 2.60 2.63 10.99
N ILE A 147 1.41 2.22 10.55
CA ILE A 147 0.14 2.82 10.98
C ILE A 147 -0.53 1.87 11.97
N GLY A 148 -0.56 2.29 13.23
CA GLY A 148 -1.06 1.48 14.34
C GLY A 148 -2.57 1.24 14.28
N LYS A 149 -2.99 0.19 14.97
CA LYS A 149 -4.34 -0.37 15.02
C LYS A 149 -5.42 0.68 15.27
N LYS A 150 -6.55 0.57 14.51
CA LYS A 150 -7.73 1.43 14.67
C LYS A 150 -7.46 2.92 14.50
N SER A 151 -6.33 3.30 13.88
CA SER A 151 -6.05 4.70 13.57
C SER A 151 -6.76 5.15 12.29
N ILE A 152 -6.93 6.45 12.17
CA ILE A 152 -7.59 7.10 11.03
C ILE A 152 -6.59 8.07 10.40
N ILE A 153 -6.37 7.96 9.09
CA ILE A 153 -5.59 8.91 8.32
C ILE A 153 -6.55 9.79 7.53
N GLY A 154 -6.58 11.08 7.85
CA GLY A 154 -7.47 12.02 7.17
C GLY A 154 -7.11 12.23 5.71
N ALA A 155 -8.11 12.59 4.90
CA ALA A 155 -7.96 12.78 3.46
C ALA A 155 -6.86 13.81 3.11
N GLY A 156 -6.13 13.57 2.01
CA GLY A 156 -5.06 14.45 1.53
C GLY A 156 -3.77 14.41 2.35
N SER A 157 -3.63 13.48 3.29
CA SER A 157 -2.45 13.40 4.15
C SER A 157 -1.28 12.68 3.47
N VAL A 158 -0.05 13.07 3.86
CA VAL A 158 1.19 12.36 3.50
C VAL A 158 1.82 11.81 4.76
N VAL A 159 1.75 10.48 4.93
CA VAL A 159 2.29 9.79 6.11
C VAL A 159 3.76 9.51 5.88
N THR A 160 4.62 10.18 6.65
CA THR A 160 6.07 10.12 6.55
C THR A 160 6.74 9.50 7.76
N LYS A 161 5.96 9.23 8.83
CA LYS A 161 6.41 8.65 10.12
C LYS A 161 5.31 7.78 10.68
N ASP A 162 5.66 6.93 11.62
CA ASP A 162 4.72 6.05 12.30
C ASP A 162 3.57 6.82 12.96
N ILE A 163 2.40 6.23 12.87
CA ILE A 163 1.18 6.71 13.54
C ILE A 163 0.83 5.71 14.64
N PRO A 164 0.79 6.13 15.91
CA PRO A 164 0.42 5.25 17.01
C PRO A 164 -1.02 4.73 16.87
N GLU A 165 -1.32 3.61 17.52
CA GLU A 165 -2.66 3.05 17.55
C GLU A 165 -3.70 4.01 18.16
N TYR A 166 -4.95 3.88 17.73
CA TYR A 166 -6.08 4.69 18.22
C TYR A 166 -5.87 6.19 18.05
N CYS A 167 -5.21 6.62 16.97
CA CYS A 167 -4.95 8.02 16.67
C CYS A 167 -5.66 8.48 15.40
N ILE A 168 -5.97 9.77 15.32
CA ILE A 168 -6.33 10.44 14.07
C ILE A 168 -5.15 11.32 13.66
N ALA A 169 -4.62 11.08 12.46
CA ALA A 169 -3.52 11.87 11.89
C ALA A 169 -3.96 12.55 10.59
N VAL A 170 -3.56 13.80 10.39
CA VAL A 170 -3.91 14.59 9.21
C VAL A 170 -2.75 15.49 8.77
N GLY A 171 -2.74 15.89 7.51
CA GLY A 171 -1.85 16.91 6.96
C GLY A 171 -0.68 16.38 6.14
N ASN A 172 0.14 17.27 5.66
CA ASN A 172 1.39 17.01 4.93
C ASN A 172 2.55 17.81 5.55
N PRO A 173 3.47 17.14 6.30
CA PRO A 173 3.40 15.74 6.72
C PRO A 173 2.27 15.49 7.73
N ALA A 174 1.75 14.26 7.77
CA ALA A 174 0.68 13.86 8.69
C ALA A 174 1.16 13.95 10.14
N LYS A 175 0.33 14.57 10.99
CA LYS A 175 0.55 14.70 12.44
C LYS A 175 -0.67 14.19 13.19
N VAL A 176 -0.43 13.54 14.32
CA VAL A 176 -1.51 13.11 15.22
C VAL A 176 -2.21 14.35 15.78
N VAL A 177 -3.52 14.44 15.57
CA VAL A 177 -4.35 15.54 16.06
C VAL A 177 -5.34 15.08 17.14
N LYS A 178 -5.69 13.78 17.16
CA LYS A 178 -6.54 13.22 18.21
C LYS A 178 -6.06 11.84 18.63
N LYS A 179 -6.31 11.48 19.88
CA LYS A 179 -6.12 10.13 20.41
C LYS A 179 -7.42 9.66 21.06
N PHE A 180 -7.80 8.40 20.83
CA PHE A 180 -8.98 7.82 21.45
C PHE A 180 -8.68 7.41 22.90
N ASP A 181 -9.45 7.94 23.83
CA ASP A 181 -9.40 7.52 25.23
C ASP A 181 -10.33 6.31 25.42
N ILE A 182 -9.74 5.13 25.65
CA ILE A 182 -10.48 3.87 25.78
C ILE A 182 -11.39 3.87 27.02
N LYS A 183 -10.96 4.52 28.12
CA LYS A 183 -11.74 4.57 29.37
C LYS A 183 -12.98 5.46 29.22
N GLU A 184 -12.79 6.64 28.64
CA GLU A 184 -13.87 7.60 28.43
C GLU A 184 -14.63 7.39 27.11
N LYS A 185 -14.19 6.44 26.27
CA LYS A 185 -14.78 6.10 24.95
C LYS A 185 -14.98 7.31 24.05
N LYS A 186 -14.04 8.25 24.05
CA LYS A 186 -14.10 9.46 23.22
C LYS A 186 -12.74 9.88 22.64
N TRP A 187 -12.80 10.63 21.56
CA TRP A 187 -11.62 11.24 20.96
C TRP A 187 -11.21 12.50 21.73
N LYS A 188 -9.94 12.57 22.13
CA LYS A 188 -9.33 13.75 22.77
C LYS A 188 -8.36 14.41 21.80
N GLN A 189 -8.28 15.74 21.82
CA GLN A 189 -7.24 16.48 21.09
C GLN A 189 -5.87 16.14 21.66
N VAL A 190 -4.86 16.06 20.77
CA VAL A 190 -3.45 15.99 21.13
C VAL A 190 -2.88 17.38 20.86
N LEU A 191 -2.37 18.01 21.89
CA LEU A 191 -1.75 19.35 21.81
C LEU A 191 -0.41 19.28 21.10
#